data_f742b3952df101311252eb54ed41679b
#
_entry.id   f742b3952df101311252eb54ed41679b
#
_cell.length_a   1.000
_cell.length_b   1.000
_cell.length_c   1.000
_cell.angle_alpha   90.00
_cell.angle_beta   90.00
_cell.angle_gamma   90.00
#
_symmetry.space_group_name_H-M   'P 1'
#
loop_
_entity.id
_entity.type
_entity.pdbx_description
1 polymer ?
#
loop_
_entity_poly.entity_id
_entity_poly.type
_entity_poly.pdbx_seq_one_letter_code
_entity_poly.pdbx_strand_id
1 'polypeptide(L)'
;MKTNSFNNFKKLVLLTLSVLLISVAGIFDVLAQEKVTNAEKLGFPKGKKIILLHSDDAGMCEEANIAVWSYSLKNHVQSAAVMMPCPNAEEMVEWAKKHPNADIGVHLTLTSEWKNYRWTTITEPSKVPGLIDKEGKMWRDVPEVVQNATPKEVETEIHAQIDKMLKMGYKPTHIDTHMGTLYGSPDFAKVFFETAVKYNIPANAIDLSNKEVADYYRAAGYPINDEMIQYLESYPLPKLDNFTSVPDGKSYVDKLANFMMLVKSLKPGLTEIIFHPSISTDNLKSITGSWQQRMWEAEMFSDPVILQFFKDNNIEITTWREIMKQFEETK
;
A
#
# COMPACT_ATOMS: atom_id res chain seq x y z
N MET A 1 -27.49 23.88 -68.52
CA MET A 1 -27.79 22.71 -67.71
C MET A 1 -26.51 21.91 -67.28
N LYS A 2 -25.45 22.56 -66.80
CA LYS A 2 -24.22 21.84 -66.36
C LYS A 2 -23.77 22.17 -64.89
N THR A 3 -24.50 22.99 -64.17
CA THR A 3 -24.12 23.44 -62.82
C THR A 3 -24.71 22.61 -61.66
N ASN A 4 -25.81 21.84 -61.89
CA ASN A 4 -26.48 21.06 -60.85
C ASN A 4 -25.83 19.67 -60.55
N SER A 5 -25.11 19.10 -61.50
CA SER A 5 -24.46 17.78 -61.34
C SER A 5 -23.23 17.85 -60.38
N PHE A 6 -22.48 18.96 -60.41
CA PHE A 6 -21.27 19.15 -59.63
C PHE A 6 -21.54 19.40 -58.15
N ASN A 7 -22.65 20.05 -57.83
CA ASN A 7 -23.05 20.33 -56.44
C ASN A 7 -23.60 19.06 -55.73
N ASN A 8 -24.26 18.16 -56.47
CA ASN A 8 -24.73 16.89 -55.91
C ASN A 8 -23.59 15.90 -55.64
N PHE A 9 -22.54 15.93 -56.48
CA PHE A 9 -21.37 15.08 -56.26
C PHE A 9 -20.58 15.53 -55.03
N LYS A 10 -20.39 16.85 -54.81
CA LYS A 10 -19.73 17.41 -53.62
C LYS A 10 -20.51 17.12 -52.33
N LYS A 11 -21.86 17.17 -52.35
CA LYS A 11 -22.70 16.79 -51.19
C LYS A 11 -22.63 15.31 -50.89
N LEU A 12 -22.57 14.46 -51.90
CA LEU A 12 -22.46 12.99 -51.71
C LEU A 12 -21.09 12.60 -51.13
N VAL A 13 -19.99 13.22 -51.61
CA VAL A 13 -18.64 12.98 -51.09
C VAL A 13 -18.47 13.51 -49.67
N LEU A 14 -19.09 14.66 -49.32
CA LEU A 14 -19.09 15.19 -47.95
C LEU A 14 -19.93 14.32 -47.00
N LEU A 15 -21.06 13.76 -47.43
CA LEU A 15 -21.83 12.82 -46.59
C LEU A 15 -21.11 11.48 -46.35
N THR A 16 -20.45 10.96 -47.38
CA THR A 16 -19.67 9.70 -47.23
C THR A 16 -18.44 9.87 -46.36
N LEU A 17 -17.75 11.01 -46.41
CA LEU A 17 -16.62 11.29 -45.51
C LEU A 17 -17.07 11.51 -44.05
N SER A 18 -18.23 12.16 -43.82
CA SER A 18 -18.75 12.34 -42.45
C SER A 18 -19.23 11.01 -41.81
N VAL A 19 -19.83 10.11 -42.59
CA VAL A 19 -20.23 8.79 -42.10
C VAL A 19 -19.03 7.90 -41.86
N LEU A 20 -17.96 8.01 -42.66
CA LEU A 20 -16.70 7.27 -42.43
C LEU A 20 -15.96 7.78 -41.19
N LEU A 21 -15.93 9.08 -40.93
CA LEU A 21 -15.31 9.68 -39.72
C LEU A 21 -16.08 9.33 -38.45
N ILE A 22 -17.40 9.23 -38.48
CA ILE A 22 -18.24 8.84 -37.34
C ILE A 22 -18.05 7.32 -37.04
N SER A 23 -17.91 6.49 -38.08
CA SER A 23 -17.66 5.06 -37.90
C SER A 23 -16.24 4.75 -37.41
N VAL A 24 -15.26 5.56 -37.80
CA VAL A 24 -13.87 5.42 -37.30
C VAL A 24 -13.74 5.91 -35.85
N ALA A 25 -14.39 7.01 -35.48
CA ALA A 25 -14.42 7.48 -34.09
C ALA A 25 -15.14 6.47 -33.17
N GLY A 26 -16.25 5.88 -33.61
CA GLY A 26 -16.96 4.83 -32.85
C GLY A 26 -16.20 3.52 -32.73
N ILE A 27 -15.26 3.20 -33.65
CA ILE A 27 -14.43 2.01 -33.60
C ILE A 27 -13.24 2.20 -32.64
N PHE A 28 -12.74 3.42 -32.47
CA PHE A 28 -11.68 3.69 -31.49
C PHE A 28 -12.18 3.69 -30.05
N ASP A 29 -13.43 4.06 -29.78
CA ASP A 29 -14.04 3.93 -28.44
C ASP A 29 -14.37 2.47 -28.05
N VAL A 30 -14.52 1.56 -29.03
CA VAL A 30 -14.80 0.14 -28.78
C VAL A 30 -13.53 -0.68 -28.50
N LEU A 31 -12.33 -0.13 -28.71
CA LEU A 31 -11.05 -0.86 -28.54
C LEU A 31 -10.24 -0.49 -27.29
N ALA A 32 -10.69 0.45 -26.50
CA ALA A 32 -10.21 0.56 -25.12
C ALA A 32 -10.92 -0.50 -24.28
N GLN A 33 -10.52 -1.77 -24.43
CA GLN A 33 -10.94 -2.83 -23.53
C GLN A 33 -10.53 -2.39 -22.12
N GLU A 34 -11.50 -1.97 -21.31
CA GLU A 34 -11.23 -1.60 -19.91
C GLU A 34 -10.44 -2.74 -19.27
N LYS A 35 -9.21 -2.45 -18.88
CA LYS A 35 -8.34 -3.47 -18.27
C LYS A 35 -9.02 -3.95 -16.99
N VAL A 36 -9.30 -5.24 -16.89
CA VAL A 36 -9.85 -5.85 -15.69
C VAL A 36 -8.93 -5.55 -14.51
N THR A 37 -9.46 -4.96 -13.45
CA THR A 37 -8.69 -4.60 -12.26
C THR A 37 -8.33 -5.83 -11.44
N ASN A 38 -7.33 -5.72 -10.55
CA ASN A 38 -7.01 -6.79 -9.63
C ASN A 38 -8.16 -7.03 -8.62
N ALA A 39 -8.90 -5.99 -8.25
CA ALA A 39 -10.13 -6.14 -7.49
C ALA A 39 -11.14 -7.06 -8.20
N GLU A 40 -11.39 -6.83 -9.48
CA GLU A 40 -12.32 -7.66 -10.26
C GLU A 40 -11.82 -9.12 -10.44
N LYS A 41 -10.51 -9.32 -10.59
CA LYS A 41 -9.90 -10.65 -10.63
C LYS A 41 -10.08 -11.42 -9.33
N LEU A 42 -10.13 -10.71 -8.21
CA LEU A 42 -10.41 -11.26 -6.89
C LEU A 42 -11.89 -11.47 -6.60
N GLY A 43 -12.80 -11.16 -7.55
CA GLY A 43 -14.24 -11.34 -7.39
C GLY A 43 -14.98 -10.14 -6.80
N PHE A 44 -14.33 -9.02 -6.55
CA PHE A 44 -15.02 -7.79 -6.17
C PHE A 44 -15.87 -7.24 -7.32
N PRO A 45 -16.98 -6.53 -7.03
CA PRO A 45 -17.88 -6.05 -8.08
C PRO A 45 -17.18 -5.09 -9.04
N LYS A 46 -17.49 -5.24 -10.35
CA LYS A 46 -16.93 -4.39 -11.42
C LYS A 46 -17.17 -2.91 -11.17
N GLY A 47 -16.13 -2.11 -11.40
CA GLY A 47 -16.19 -0.65 -11.32
C GLY A 47 -16.25 -0.10 -9.89
N LYS A 48 -16.07 -0.94 -8.87
CA LYS A 48 -16.03 -0.52 -7.46
C LYS A 48 -14.66 0.02 -7.06
N LYS A 49 -14.68 0.97 -6.13
CA LYS A 49 -13.51 1.38 -5.36
C LYS A 49 -13.47 0.52 -4.10
N ILE A 50 -12.50 -0.38 -4.03
CA ILE A 50 -12.23 -1.24 -2.88
C ILE A 50 -11.05 -0.64 -2.14
N ILE A 51 -11.24 -0.30 -0.88
CA ILE A 51 -10.21 0.36 -0.07
C ILE A 51 -9.78 -0.57 1.05
N LEU A 52 -8.49 -0.80 1.14
CA LEU A 52 -7.82 -1.38 2.29
C LEU A 52 -7.24 -0.22 3.11
N LEU A 53 -7.84 0.06 4.27
CA LEU A 53 -7.27 0.99 5.25
C LEU A 53 -6.22 0.26 6.08
N HIS A 54 -4.99 0.73 6.04
CA HIS A 54 -3.87 0.03 6.64
C HIS A 54 -3.09 0.94 7.60
N SER A 55 -2.97 0.49 8.85
CA SER A 55 -2.23 1.18 9.90
C SER A 55 -0.79 0.68 9.95
N ASP A 56 0.15 1.53 9.58
CA ASP A 56 1.58 1.29 9.72
C ASP A 56 2.06 1.53 11.15
N ASP A 57 3.29 1.18 11.44
CA ASP A 57 4.05 1.46 12.66
C ASP A 57 3.47 0.86 13.94
N ALA A 58 2.57 -0.13 13.91
CA ALA A 58 2.21 -0.85 15.12
C ALA A 58 3.47 -1.50 15.76
N GLY A 59 3.54 -1.52 17.08
CA GLY A 59 4.73 -2.02 17.79
C GLY A 59 5.87 -1.01 17.93
N MET A 60 5.82 0.13 17.22
CA MET A 60 6.81 1.19 17.34
C MET A 60 6.93 1.68 18.78
N CYS A 61 5.80 2.08 19.38
CA CYS A 61 5.69 2.54 20.76
C CYS A 61 4.30 2.20 21.31
N GLU A 62 4.11 2.38 22.62
CA GLU A 62 2.83 2.13 23.29
C GLU A 62 1.69 2.95 22.69
N GLU A 63 1.96 4.23 22.33
CA GLU A 63 0.97 5.14 21.76
C GLU A 63 0.43 4.66 20.40
N ALA A 64 1.29 4.06 19.58
CA ALA A 64 0.88 3.45 18.31
C ALA A 64 0.02 2.21 18.58
N ASN A 65 0.43 1.34 19.50
CA ASN A 65 -0.34 0.16 19.89
C ASN A 65 -1.74 0.53 20.40
N ILE A 66 -1.83 1.48 21.32
CA ILE A 66 -3.11 1.94 21.87
C ILE A 66 -4.03 2.46 20.76
N ALA A 67 -3.48 3.24 19.82
CA ALA A 67 -4.26 3.74 18.69
C ALA A 67 -4.79 2.58 17.83
N VAL A 68 -3.96 1.62 17.45
CA VAL A 68 -4.38 0.45 16.68
C VAL A 68 -5.46 -0.34 17.41
N TRP A 69 -5.29 -0.64 18.71
CA TRP A 69 -6.27 -1.39 19.49
C TRP A 69 -7.62 -0.66 19.59
N SER A 70 -7.60 0.65 19.82
CA SER A 70 -8.80 1.46 19.98
C SER A 70 -9.62 1.57 18.71
N TYR A 71 -8.96 1.55 17.53
CA TYR A 71 -9.61 1.70 16.23
C TYR A 71 -9.95 0.36 15.59
N SER A 72 -9.06 -0.63 15.63
CA SER A 72 -9.34 -1.99 15.12
C SER A 72 -10.55 -2.62 15.80
N LEU A 73 -10.72 -2.41 17.10
CA LEU A 73 -11.88 -2.89 17.85
C LEU A 73 -13.19 -2.20 17.44
N LYS A 74 -13.13 -1.01 16.87
CA LYS A 74 -14.32 -0.24 16.44
C LYS A 74 -14.71 -0.46 14.98
N ASN A 75 -14.14 -1.44 14.29
CA ASN A 75 -14.39 -1.79 12.88
C ASN A 75 -14.07 -0.69 11.86
N HIS A 76 -13.17 0.24 12.15
CA HIS A 76 -12.83 1.34 11.26
C HIS A 76 -11.43 1.20 10.68
N VAL A 77 -10.50 0.65 11.44
CA VAL A 77 -9.19 0.21 10.95
C VAL A 77 -9.20 -1.30 10.91
N GLN A 78 -9.06 -1.85 9.73
CA GLN A 78 -9.25 -3.28 9.54
C GLN A 78 -7.94 -4.03 9.37
N SER A 79 -6.83 -3.30 9.09
CA SER A 79 -5.51 -3.87 8.88
C SER A 79 -4.45 -3.05 9.59
N ALA A 80 -3.42 -3.71 10.11
CA ALA A 80 -2.24 -3.07 10.66
C ALA A 80 -1.01 -3.97 10.52
N ALA A 81 0.20 -3.37 10.50
CA ALA A 81 1.42 -4.14 10.46
C ALA A 81 2.42 -3.72 11.55
N VAL A 82 3.14 -4.71 12.09
CA VAL A 82 3.98 -4.60 13.27
C VAL A 82 5.45 -4.48 12.91
N MET A 83 6.10 -3.43 13.41
CA MET A 83 7.56 -3.23 13.33
C MET A 83 8.27 -4.15 14.33
N MET A 84 8.58 -5.38 13.92
CA MET A 84 9.14 -6.42 14.80
C MET A 84 10.46 -6.07 15.52
N PRO A 85 11.34 -5.19 14.99
CA PRO A 85 12.53 -4.71 15.70
C PRO A 85 12.24 -3.70 16.82
N CYS A 86 11.05 -3.12 16.88
CA CYS A 86 10.71 -2.05 17.81
C CYS A 86 10.32 -2.55 19.21
N PRO A 87 10.47 -1.70 20.25
CA PRO A 87 10.31 -2.09 21.64
C PRO A 87 8.93 -2.65 22.03
N ASN A 88 7.85 -2.14 21.41
CA ASN A 88 6.49 -2.56 21.76
C ASN A 88 5.89 -3.59 20.79
N ALA A 89 6.72 -4.19 19.91
CA ALA A 89 6.28 -5.19 18.94
C ALA A 89 5.68 -6.43 19.61
N GLU A 90 6.33 -6.95 20.64
CA GLU A 90 5.88 -8.18 21.34
C GLU A 90 4.53 -7.99 22.01
N GLU A 91 4.29 -6.82 22.60
CA GLU A 91 3.00 -6.45 23.18
C GLU A 91 1.88 -6.47 22.12
N MET A 92 2.15 -5.90 20.92
CA MET A 92 1.19 -5.90 19.82
C MET A 92 0.88 -7.32 19.33
N VAL A 93 1.89 -8.19 19.23
CA VAL A 93 1.69 -9.59 18.83
C VAL A 93 0.89 -10.36 19.89
N GLU A 94 1.16 -10.17 21.18
CA GLU A 94 0.38 -10.79 22.26
C GLU A 94 -1.07 -10.31 22.27
N TRP A 95 -1.32 -9.04 21.91
CA TRP A 95 -2.68 -8.54 21.69
C TRP A 95 -3.33 -9.25 20.51
N ALA A 96 -2.64 -9.35 19.36
CA ALA A 96 -3.15 -10.01 18.14
C ALA A 96 -3.54 -11.48 18.40
N LYS A 97 -2.77 -12.21 19.18
CA LYS A 97 -3.09 -13.60 19.58
C LYS A 97 -4.42 -13.72 20.32
N LYS A 98 -4.78 -12.72 21.11
CA LYS A 98 -6.08 -12.66 21.83
C LYS A 98 -7.23 -12.20 20.94
N HIS A 99 -6.93 -11.68 19.75
CA HIS A 99 -7.90 -11.14 18.78
C HIS A 99 -7.69 -11.82 17.40
N PRO A 100 -8.01 -13.12 17.26
CA PRO A 100 -7.65 -13.92 16.07
C PRO A 100 -8.28 -13.44 14.77
N ASN A 101 -9.33 -12.61 14.87
CA ASN A 101 -9.98 -11.97 13.70
C ASN A 101 -9.29 -10.66 13.28
N ALA A 102 -8.38 -10.13 14.07
CA ALA A 102 -7.63 -8.93 13.70
C ALA A 102 -6.72 -9.23 12.50
N ASP A 103 -6.64 -8.27 11.58
CA ASP A 103 -5.82 -8.38 10.37
C ASP A 103 -4.45 -7.72 10.64
N ILE A 104 -3.51 -8.53 11.14
CA ILE A 104 -2.21 -8.05 11.59
C ILE A 104 -1.09 -8.70 10.79
N GLY A 105 -0.29 -7.85 10.14
CA GLY A 105 0.88 -8.20 9.34
C GLY A 105 2.21 -7.87 10.00
N VAL A 106 3.29 -8.02 9.22
CA VAL A 106 4.63 -7.55 9.60
C VAL A 106 5.03 -6.37 8.73
N HIS A 107 5.28 -5.23 9.38
CA HIS A 107 5.86 -4.03 8.79
C HIS A 107 7.37 -4.20 8.72
N LEU A 108 7.85 -4.78 7.60
CA LEU A 108 9.24 -5.13 7.40
C LEU A 108 10.14 -3.89 7.49
N THR A 109 10.87 -3.81 8.57
CA THR A 109 11.60 -2.62 9.01
C THR A 109 13.09 -2.80 8.80
N LEU A 110 13.69 -1.92 7.98
CA LEU A 110 15.14 -1.92 7.68
C LEU A 110 15.81 -0.57 7.97
N THR A 111 15.02 0.42 8.44
CA THR A 111 15.48 1.76 8.82
C THR A 111 15.12 2.06 10.27
N SER A 112 15.78 3.06 10.86
CA SER A 112 15.53 3.56 12.21
C SER A 112 15.79 5.07 12.22
N GLU A 113 14.79 5.85 11.76
CA GLU A 113 14.93 7.24 11.29
C GLU A 113 14.99 8.30 12.40
N TRP A 114 14.39 8.03 13.58
CA TRP A 114 14.26 9.06 14.61
C TRP A 114 15.57 9.35 15.36
N LYS A 115 15.75 10.56 15.77
CA LYS A 115 17.02 11.02 16.37
C LYS A 115 17.35 10.32 17.68
N ASN A 116 16.37 10.22 18.58
CA ASN A 116 16.56 9.75 19.96
C ASN A 116 15.84 8.42 20.25
N TYR A 117 15.20 7.82 19.26
CA TYR A 117 14.43 6.59 19.42
C TYR A 117 14.78 5.64 18.28
N ARG A 118 15.77 4.77 18.54
CA ARG A 118 16.38 3.94 17.51
C ARG A 118 16.48 2.49 17.95
N TRP A 119 16.31 1.58 16.99
CA TRP A 119 16.39 0.14 17.16
C TRP A 119 17.47 -0.47 16.28
N THR A 120 17.73 -1.75 16.49
CA THR A 120 18.67 -2.56 15.70
C THR A 120 17.90 -3.73 15.06
N THR A 121 18.59 -4.53 14.25
CA THR A 121 18.06 -5.73 13.59
C THR A 121 17.64 -6.81 14.60
N ILE A 122 16.69 -7.67 14.20
CA ILE A 122 16.37 -8.93 14.89
C ILE A 122 17.52 -9.91 14.71
N THR A 123 18.08 -9.98 13.53
CA THR A 123 19.28 -10.73 13.21
C THR A 123 20.46 -10.13 13.97
N GLU A 124 21.37 -10.99 14.45
CA GLU A 124 22.61 -10.53 15.06
C GLU A 124 23.38 -9.60 14.10
N PRO A 125 23.77 -8.39 14.53
CA PRO A 125 24.39 -7.38 13.66
C PRO A 125 25.59 -7.87 12.85
N SER A 126 26.38 -8.78 13.41
CA SER A 126 27.54 -9.38 12.73
C SER A 126 27.20 -10.19 11.48
N LYS A 127 25.94 -10.64 11.34
CA LYS A 127 25.44 -11.40 10.18
C LYS A 127 24.84 -10.53 9.08
N VAL A 128 24.51 -9.30 9.42
CA VAL A 128 23.90 -8.30 8.52
C VAL A 128 24.56 -6.92 8.68
N PRO A 129 25.91 -6.85 8.60
CA PRO A 129 26.65 -5.62 8.89
C PRO A 129 26.28 -4.46 7.97
N GLY A 130 25.81 -4.74 6.73
CA GLY A 130 25.34 -3.71 5.80
C GLY A 130 24.04 -3.02 6.22
N LEU A 131 23.26 -3.59 7.13
CA LEU A 131 22.04 -3.00 7.68
C LEU A 131 22.28 -2.11 8.91
N ILE A 132 23.53 -2.06 9.44
CA ILE A 132 23.85 -1.46 10.73
C ILE A 132 24.82 -0.28 10.54
N ASP A 133 24.50 0.83 11.15
CA ASP A 133 25.36 2.01 11.20
C ASP A 133 26.45 1.91 12.29
N LYS A 134 27.26 2.96 12.40
CA LYS A 134 28.37 3.04 13.37
C LYS A 134 27.93 3.06 14.85
N GLU A 135 26.64 3.36 15.10
CA GLU A 135 26.03 3.37 16.44
C GLU A 135 25.44 1.99 16.81
N GLY A 136 25.53 0.98 15.92
CA GLY A 136 24.94 -0.33 16.12
C GLY A 136 23.42 -0.36 15.92
N LYS A 137 22.89 0.60 15.16
CA LYS A 137 21.47 0.76 14.84
C LYS A 137 21.25 0.58 13.35
N MET A 138 20.03 0.26 12.93
CA MET A 138 19.66 0.34 11.52
C MET A 138 19.90 1.74 10.96
N TRP A 139 20.18 1.85 9.67
CA TRP A 139 20.37 3.13 8.99
C TRP A 139 19.14 4.04 9.15
N ARG A 140 19.33 5.36 8.95
CA ARG A 140 18.25 6.32 9.17
C ARG A 140 17.30 6.46 7.98
N ASP A 141 17.81 6.21 6.79
CA ASP A 141 17.03 6.41 5.58
C ASP A 141 17.24 5.30 4.53
N VAL A 142 16.34 5.27 3.56
CA VAL A 142 16.35 4.26 2.49
C VAL A 142 17.60 4.32 1.63
N PRO A 143 18.11 5.49 1.17
CA PRO A 143 19.35 5.58 0.44
C PRO A 143 20.55 4.95 1.15
N GLU A 144 20.69 5.15 2.46
CA GLU A 144 21.77 4.54 3.24
C GLU A 144 21.66 3.01 3.26
N VAL A 145 20.44 2.45 3.43
CA VAL A 145 20.22 1.01 3.34
C VAL A 145 20.59 0.47 1.97
N VAL A 146 20.11 1.11 0.90
CA VAL A 146 20.40 0.68 -0.48
C VAL A 146 21.90 0.74 -0.81
N GLN A 147 22.61 1.73 -0.28
CA GLN A 147 24.04 1.88 -0.51
C GLN A 147 24.91 0.84 0.23
N ASN A 148 24.48 0.40 1.42
CA ASN A 148 25.34 -0.37 2.30
C ASN A 148 24.94 -1.85 2.42
N ALA A 149 23.64 -2.18 2.33
CA ALA A 149 23.15 -3.53 2.50
C ALA A 149 23.14 -4.34 1.20
N THR A 150 23.41 -5.62 1.33
CA THR A 150 23.26 -6.58 0.24
C THR A 150 21.86 -7.20 0.24
N PRO A 151 21.33 -7.66 -0.92
CA PRO A 151 20.05 -8.39 -0.98
C PRO A 151 19.99 -9.58 -0.02
N LYS A 152 21.13 -10.26 0.21
CA LYS A 152 21.20 -11.41 1.14
C LYS A 152 21.05 -11.00 2.59
N GLU A 153 21.59 -9.88 3.00
CA GLU A 153 21.40 -9.32 4.35
C GLU A 153 19.96 -8.87 4.56
N VAL A 154 19.36 -8.22 3.56
CA VAL A 154 17.95 -7.85 3.55
C VAL A 154 17.07 -9.10 3.70
N GLU A 155 17.27 -10.13 2.88
CA GLU A 155 16.55 -11.41 2.99
C GLU A 155 16.68 -12.01 4.40
N THR A 156 17.88 -12.04 4.94
CA THR A 156 18.16 -12.62 6.26
C THR A 156 17.37 -11.89 7.36
N GLU A 157 17.35 -10.57 7.33
CA GLU A 157 16.66 -9.77 8.33
C GLU A 157 15.14 -9.85 8.21
N ILE A 158 14.58 -9.71 6.99
CA ILE A 158 13.12 -9.75 6.83
C ILE A 158 12.54 -11.13 7.16
N HIS A 159 13.30 -12.20 6.88
CA HIS A 159 12.93 -13.55 7.35
C HIS A 159 12.96 -13.64 8.88
N ALA A 160 13.97 -13.07 9.54
CA ALA A 160 14.07 -13.08 11.01
C ALA A 160 12.88 -12.31 11.65
N GLN A 161 12.42 -11.22 11.05
CA GLN A 161 11.24 -10.47 11.52
C GLN A 161 9.97 -11.31 11.41
N ILE A 162 9.72 -11.94 10.27
CA ILE A 162 8.56 -12.86 10.09
C ILE A 162 8.65 -14.05 11.05
N ASP A 163 9.80 -14.69 11.12
CA ASP A 163 10.04 -15.85 11.96
C ASP A 163 9.88 -15.53 13.46
N LYS A 164 10.23 -14.30 13.90
CA LYS A 164 9.99 -13.84 15.27
C LYS A 164 8.50 -13.86 15.59
N MET A 165 7.65 -13.29 14.72
CA MET A 165 6.19 -13.28 14.91
C MET A 165 5.62 -14.71 14.89
N LEU A 166 6.08 -15.57 13.98
CA LEU A 166 5.69 -16.98 13.91
C LEU A 166 6.06 -17.75 15.18
N LYS A 167 7.28 -17.55 15.71
CA LYS A 167 7.74 -18.17 16.96
C LYS A 167 6.94 -17.72 18.18
N MET A 168 6.41 -16.51 18.16
CA MET A 168 5.47 -16.03 19.18
C MET A 168 4.08 -16.66 19.07
N GLY A 169 3.83 -17.48 18.03
CA GLY A 169 2.57 -18.21 17.82
C GLY A 169 1.50 -17.42 17.07
N TYR A 170 1.87 -16.39 16.30
CA TYR A 170 0.98 -15.68 15.44
C TYR A 170 1.45 -15.73 13.98
N LYS A 171 0.57 -16.17 13.06
CA LYS A 171 0.84 -16.12 11.62
C LYS A 171 0.39 -14.77 11.08
N PRO A 172 1.31 -13.94 10.55
CA PRO A 172 0.95 -12.66 9.97
C PRO A 172 0.02 -12.84 8.77
N THR A 173 -0.92 -11.92 8.60
CA THR A 173 -1.90 -11.96 7.51
C THR A 173 -1.35 -11.39 6.21
N HIS A 174 -0.36 -10.52 6.30
CA HIS A 174 0.32 -9.87 5.18
C HIS A 174 1.71 -9.38 5.62
N ILE A 175 2.49 -8.93 4.65
CA ILE A 175 3.75 -8.20 4.86
C ILE A 175 3.75 -6.93 4.01
N ASP A 176 4.35 -5.88 4.52
CA ASP A 176 4.57 -4.62 3.83
C ASP A 176 5.96 -4.06 4.15
N THR A 177 6.27 -2.81 3.82
CA THR A 177 7.62 -2.28 3.94
C THR A 177 7.68 -0.89 4.55
N HIS A 178 8.31 -0.77 5.72
CA HIS A 178 8.55 0.51 6.39
C HIS A 178 9.35 1.46 5.48
N MET A 179 8.88 2.73 5.35
CA MET A 179 9.47 3.76 4.49
C MET A 179 9.64 3.36 3.02
N GLY A 180 8.96 2.32 2.55
CA GLY A 180 9.12 1.81 1.20
C GLY A 180 10.52 1.22 0.92
N THR A 181 11.29 0.84 1.93
CA THR A 181 12.70 0.45 1.82
C THR A 181 12.91 -0.71 0.85
N LEU A 182 11.98 -1.67 0.82
CA LEU A 182 12.07 -2.81 -0.07
C LEU A 182 11.77 -2.46 -1.55
N TYR A 183 11.19 -1.29 -1.81
CA TYR A 183 11.08 -0.73 -3.16
C TYR A 183 12.25 0.21 -3.51
N GLY A 184 13.21 0.41 -2.60
CA GLY A 184 14.38 1.28 -2.80
C GLY A 184 15.38 0.76 -3.83
N SER A 185 15.38 -0.56 -4.12
CA SER A 185 16.12 -1.14 -5.24
C SER A 185 15.35 -2.31 -5.87
N PRO A 186 15.58 -2.61 -7.18
CA PRO A 186 14.96 -3.77 -7.83
C PRO A 186 15.30 -5.10 -7.14
N ASP A 187 16.54 -5.26 -6.67
CA ASP A 187 16.99 -6.47 -5.99
C ASP A 187 16.28 -6.65 -4.63
N PHE A 188 16.06 -5.57 -3.88
CA PHE A 188 15.33 -5.63 -2.63
C PHE A 188 13.84 -5.94 -2.86
N ALA A 189 13.24 -5.35 -3.90
CA ALA A 189 11.87 -5.65 -4.28
C ALA A 189 11.69 -7.12 -4.68
N LYS A 190 12.66 -7.69 -5.41
CA LYS A 190 12.66 -9.11 -5.72
C LYS A 190 12.71 -9.98 -4.46
N VAL A 191 13.62 -9.69 -3.54
CA VAL A 191 13.69 -10.38 -2.23
C VAL A 191 12.37 -10.28 -1.47
N PHE A 192 11.72 -9.13 -1.49
CA PHE A 192 10.43 -8.92 -0.83
C PHE A 192 9.34 -9.82 -1.40
N PHE A 193 9.18 -9.83 -2.72
CA PHE A 193 8.15 -10.65 -3.37
C PHE A 193 8.44 -12.14 -3.26
N GLU A 194 9.71 -12.56 -3.38
CA GLU A 194 10.12 -13.95 -3.16
C GLU A 194 9.84 -14.40 -1.71
N THR A 195 10.04 -13.51 -0.74
CA THR A 195 9.69 -13.76 0.66
C THR A 195 8.19 -13.96 0.85
N ALA A 196 7.36 -13.12 0.24
CA ALA A 196 5.91 -13.26 0.26
C ALA A 196 5.47 -14.65 -0.26
N VAL A 197 6.02 -15.06 -1.39
CA VAL A 197 5.74 -16.37 -2.00
C VAL A 197 6.22 -17.52 -1.10
N LYS A 198 7.45 -17.42 -0.56
CA LYS A 198 8.04 -18.44 0.32
C LYS A 198 7.19 -18.71 1.56
N TYR A 199 6.70 -17.68 2.21
CA TYR A 199 5.88 -17.80 3.42
C TYR A 199 4.40 -18.00 3.13
N ASN A 200 3.99 -17.90 1.87
CA ASN A 200 2.59 -17.86 1.43
C ASN A 200 1.78 -16.82 2.23
N ILE A 201 2.29 -15.61 2.23
CA ILE A 201 1.72 -14.42 2.90
C ILE A 201 1.67 -13.31 1.86
N PRO A 202 0.51 -12.65 1.60
CA PRO A 202 0.43 -11.58 0.63
C PRO A 202 1.30 -10.40 1.04
N ALA A 203 1.84 -9.72 0.04
CA ALA A 203 2.58 -8.46 0.21
C ALA A 203 1.77 -7.30 -0.36
N ASN A 204 2.08 -6.06 0.06
CA ASN A 204 1.55 -4.87 -0.61
C ASN A 204 2.18 -4.68 -2.01
N ALA A 205 2.06 -5.71 -2.84
CA ALA A 205 2.56 -5.76 -4.20
C ALA A 205 1.69 -4.92 -5.14
N ILE A 206 2.25 -3.82 -5.66
CA ILE A 206 1.54 -2.92 -6.57
C ILE A 206 1.65 -3.45 -7.99
N ASP A 207 0.55 -3.48 -8.76
CA ASP A 207 0.55 -3.95 -10.16
C ASP A 207 1.23 -2.95 -11.10
N LEU A 208 2.54 -3.04 -11.19
CA LEU A 208 3.38 -2.23 -12.09
C LEU A 208 3.26 -2.62 -13.58
N SER A 209 2.50 -3.66 -13.93
CA SER A 209 2.15 -3.96 -15.32
C SER A 209 1.17 -2.92 -15.90
N ASN A 210 0.54 -2.13 -15.05
CA ASN A 210 -0.17 -0.92 -15.46
C ASN A 210 0.85 0.21 -15.69
N LYS A 211 1.04 0.57 -16.97
CA LYS A 211 2.02 1.59 -17.37
C LYS A 211 1.82 2.93 -16.62
N GLU A 212 0.59 3.37 -16.41
CA GLU A 212 0.29 4.63 -15.73
C GLU A 212 0.76 4.58 -14.27
N VAL A 213 0.55 3.45 -13.58
CA VAL A 213 1.02 3.20 -12.22
C VAL A 213 2.55 3.15 -12.18
N ALA A 214 3.18 2.40 -13.08
CA ALA A 214 4.64 2.32 -13.15
C ALA A 214 5.29 3.68 -13.42
N ASP A 215 4.73 4.46 -14.35
CA ASP A 215 5.23 5.81 -14.68
C ASP A 215 5.05 6.78 -13.49
N TYR A 216 3.97 6.69 -12.74
CA TYR A 216 3.77 7.47 -11.52
C TYR A 216 4.87 7.21 -10.49
N TYR A 217 5.18 5.93 -10.18
CA TYR A 217 6.22 5.59 -9.22
C TYR A 217 7.63 5.91 -9.72
N ARG A 218 7.91 5.77 -11.03
CA ARG A 218 9.17 6.25 -11.62
C ARG A 218 9.34 7.76 -11.44
N ALA A 219 8.27 8.54 -11.69
CA ALA A 219 8.28 9.98 -11.49
C ALA A 219 8.44 10.38 -10.01
N ALA A 220 7.98 9.54 -9.09
CA ALA A 220 8.21 9.69 -7.65
C ALA A 220 9.61 9.27 -7.19
N GLY A 221 10.47 8.79 -8.11
CA GLY A 221 11.87 8.46 -7.83
C GLY A 221 12.13 6.98 -7.48
N TYR A 222 11.13 6.11 -7.58
CA TYR A 222 11.34 4.67 -7.39
C TYR A 222 12.03 4.03 -8.59
N PRO A 223 13.03 3.14 -8.38
CA PRO A 223 13.84 2.54 -9.44
C PRO A 223 13.11 1.37 -10.14
N ILE A 224 11.93 1.65 -10.69
CA ILE A 224 11.12 0.64 -11.39
C ILE A 224 11.76 0.29 -12.74
N ASN A 225 12.24 -0.93 -12.90
CA ASN A 225 12.79 -1.47 -14.12
C ASN A 225 11.89 -2.54 -14.78
N ASP A 226 12.24 -2.96 -15.98
CA ASP A 226 11.42 -3.91 -16.75
C ASP A 226 11.46 -5.32 -16.13
N GLU A 227 12.55 -5.73 -15.49
CA GLU A 227 12.66 -7.01 -14.78
C GLU A 227 11.65 -7.10 -13.62
N MET A 228 11.54 -6.03 -12.84
CA MET A 228 10.58 -5.93 -11.75
C MET A 228 9.13 -5.99 -12.26
N ILE A 229 8.83 -5.31 -13.36
CA ILE A 229 7.52 -5.37 -14.01
C ILE A 229 7.20 -6.80 -14.46
N GLN A 230 8.14 -7.44 -15.18
CA GLN A 230 7.98 -8.81 -15.67
C GLN A 230 7.81 -9.81 -14.53
N TYR A 231 8.53 -9.63 -13.42
CA TYR A 231 8.35 -10.45 -12.23
C TYR A 231 6.93 -10.33 -11.67
N LEU A 232 6.42 -9.10 -11.54
CA LEU A 232 5.08 -8.83 -11.03
C LEU A 232 3.95 -9.30 -11.98
N GLU A 233 4.18 -9.40 -13.28
CA GLU A 233 3.22 -10.00 -14.21
C GLU A 233 2.93 -11.46 -13.87
N SER A 234 3.97 -12.21 -13.47
CA SER A 234 3.87 -13.63 -13.09
C SER A 234 3.72 -13.87 -11.58
N TYR A 235 3.63 -12.82 -10.78
CA TYR A 235 3.54 -12.92 -9.33
C TYR A 235 2.27 -13.69 -8.90
N PRO A 236 2.41 -14.78 -8.11
CA PRO A 236 1.34 -15.74 -7.89
C PRO A 236 0.37 -15.38 -6.76
N LEU A 237 0.60 -14.28 -6.03
CA LEU A 237 -0.24 -13.81 -4.93
C LEU A 237 -1.01 -12.54 -5.34
N PRO A 238 -2.01 -12.10 -4.55
CA PRO A 238 -2.77 -10.89 -4.85
C PRO A 238 -1.90 -9.65 -5.05
N LYS A 239 -2.34 -8.79 -5.97
CA LYS A 239 -1.74 -7.48 -6.24
C LYS A 239 -2.74 -6.37 -6.01
N LEU A 240 -2.24 -5.21 -5.59
CA LEU A 240 -2.99 -3.96 -5.50
C LEU A 240 -3.06 -3.29 -6.87
N ASP A 241 -4.19 -2.68 -7.19
CA ASP A 241 -4.31 -1.80 -8.36
C ASP A 241 -3.63 -0.45 -8.10
N ASN A 242 -3.63 0.02 -6.84
CA ASN A 242 -3.00 1.27 -6.43
C ASN A 242 -2.62 1.26 -4.94
N PHE A 243 -1.71 2.18 -4.58
CA PHE A 243 -1.24 2.39 -3.21
C PHE A 243 -1.05 3.89 -2.98
N THR A 244 -1.43 4.38 -1.80
CA THR A 244 -1.26 5.77 -1.42
C THR A 244 -1.26 5.91 0.11
N SER A 245 -1.02 7.13 0.62
CA SER A 245 -1.10 7.45 2.04
C SER A 245 -2.16 8.51 2.31
N VAL A 246 -2.64 8.55 3.55
CA VAL A 246 -3.51 9.65 4.02
C VAL A 246 -2.73 10.97 3.90
N PRO A 247 -3.27 11.98 3.20
CA PRO A 247 -2.59 13.26 3.04
C PRO A 247 -2.48 14.03 4.36
N ASP A 248 -1.41 14.79 4.52
CA ASP A 248 -1.28 15.72 5.63
C ASP A 248 -2.31 16.86 5.56
N GLY A 249 -2.64 17.41 6.73
CA GLY A 249 -3.48 18.60 6.88
C GLY A 249 -2.84 19.66 7.75
N LYS A 250 -3.22 20.91 7.56
CA LYS A 250 -2.84 22.04 8.44
C LYS A 250 -3.70 22.09 9.71
N SER A 251 -4.84 21.42 9.69
CA SER A 251 -5.77 21.21 10.79
C SER A 251 -6.46 19.86 10.61
N TYR A 252 -7.17 19.38 11.64
CA TYR A 252 -7.98 18.17 11.56
C TYR A 252 -9.03 18.25 10.42
N VAL A 253 -9.74 19.37 10.32
CA VAL A 253 -10.75 19.60 9.27
C VAL A 253 -10.12 19.58 7.87
N ASP A 254 -8.95 20.19 7.72
CA ASP A 254 -8.19 20.19 6.45
C ASP A 254 -7.74 18.76 6.09
N LYS A 255 -7.26 17.98 7.06
CA LYS A 255 -6.90 16.58 6.86
C LYS A 255 -8.08 15.72 6.41
N LEU A 256 -9.25 15.88 7.06
CA LEU A 256 -10.49 15.22 6.62
C LEU A 256 -10.86 15.57 5.17
N ALA A 257 -10.81 16.85 4.83
CA ALA A 257 -11.13 17.32 3.48
C ALA A 257 -10.15 16.75 2.44
N ASN A 258 -8.85 16.76 2.74
CA ASN A 258 -7.80 16.21 1.87
C ASN A 258 -8.00 14.70 1.66
N PHE A 259 -8.32 13.94 2.71
CA PHE A 259 -8.61 12.52 2.61
C PHE A 259 -9.86 12.25 1.76
N MET A 260 -10.95 12.98 1.97
CA MET A 260 -12.16 12.82 1.16
C MET A 260 -11.91 13.16 -0.32
N MET A 261 -11.08 14.18 -0.61
CA MET A 261 -10.68 14.50 -1.98
C MET A 261 -9.84 13.38 -2.59
N LEU A 262 -8.88 12.83 -1.85
CA LEU A 262 -8.09 11.67 -2.28
C LEU A 262 -9.01 10.51 -2.68
N VAL A 263 -9.91 10.09 -1.79
CA VAL A 263 -10.80 8.95 -2.04
C VAL A 263 -11.72 9.20 -3.25
N LYS A 264 -12.20 10.43 -3.44
CA LYS A 264 -12.99 10.80 -4.63
C LYS A 264 -12.18 10.67 -5.92
N SER A 265 -10.89 11.00 -5.89
CA SER A 265 -10.00 10.94 -7.06
C SER A 265 -9.54 9.53 -7.43
N LEU A 266 -9.66 8.56 -6.53
CA LEU A 266 -9.26 7.17 -6.81
C LEU A 266 -10.04 6.61 -7.99
N LYS A 267 -9.37 5.81 -8.81
CA LYS A 267 -10.00 4.99 -9.85
C LYS A 267 -10.63 3.73 -9.22
N PRO A 268 -11.59 3.07 -9.91
CA PRO A 268 -12.02 1.73 -9.52
C PRO A 268 -10.84 0.77 -9.41
N GLY A 269 -10.95 -0.21 -8.51
CA GLY A 269 -9.90 -1.19 -8.22
C GLY A 269 -9.59 -1.29 -6.74
N LEU A 270 -8.62 -2.12 -6.38
CA LEU A 270 -8.15 -2.33 -5.02
C LEU A 270 -7.02 -1.35 -4.69
N THR A 271 -7.31 -0.41 -3.79
CA THR A 271 -6.34 0.60 -3.32
C THR A 271 -6.04 0.40 -1.84
N GLU A 272 -4.77 0.24 -1.49
CA GLU A 272 -4.32 0.35 -0.11
C GLU A 272 -4.03 1.81 0.23
N ILE A 273 -4.57 2.27 1.36
CA ILE A 273 -4.33 3.61 1.90
C ILE A 273 -3.72 3.46 3.28
N ILE A 274 -2.43 3.77 3.39
CA ILE A 274 -1.70 3.68 4.65
C ILE A 274 -1.85 4.96 5.49
N PHE A 275 -1.73 4.79 6.80
CA PHE A 275 -1.69 5.86 7.77
C PHE A 275 -1.01 5.38 9.07
N HIS A 276 -0.63 6.30 9.96
CA HIS A 276 0.25 6.04 11.10
C HIS A 276 -0.39 6.51 12.41
N PRO A 277 -1.44 5.85 12.91
CA PRO A 277 -2.19 6.37 14.05
C PRO A 277 -1.38 6.26 15.34
N SER A 278 -1.47 7.28 16.19
CA SER A 278 -0.93 7.24 17.55
C SER A 278 -1.73 8.15 18.47
N ILE A 279 -1.83 7.80 19.75
CA ILE A 279 -2.38 8.73 20.74
C ILE A 279 -1.34 9.79 21.13
N SER A 280 -1.81 11.00 21.41
CA SER A 280 -0.90 12.12 21.78
C SER A 280 -0.46 12.02 23.23
N THR A 281 0.85 11.86 23.45
CA THR A 281 1.51 11.92 24.74
C THR A 281 2.81 12.74 24.62
N ASP A 282 3.42 13.09 25.74
CA ASP A 282 4.74 13.75 25.72
C ASP A 282 5.84 12.77 25.24
N ASN A 283 5.66 11.47 25.46
CA ASN A 283 6.56 10.46 24.92
C ASN A 283 6.53 10.45 23.40
N LEU A 284 5.35 10.36 22.76
CA LEU A 284 5.24 10.41 21.30
C LEU A 284 5.86 11.69 20.70
N LYS A 285 5.62 12.84 21.33
CA LYS A 285 6.22 14.13 20.91
C LYS A 285 7.74 14.15 20.99
N SER A 286 8.32 13.37 21.90
CA SER A 286 9.78 13.19 21.99
C SER A 286 10.36 12.27 20.93
N ILE A 287 9.54 11.34 20.39
CA ILE A 287 9.91 10.39 19.34
C ILE A 287 9.85 11.05 17.98
N THR A 288 8.71 11.65 17.61
CA THR A 288 8.46 12.11 16.24
C THR A 288 7.82 13.49 16.17
N GLY A 289 8.28 14.29 15.17
CA GLY A 289 7.67 15.58 14.85
C GLY A 289 6.29 15.47 14.17
N SER A 290 5.93 14.30 13.63
CA SER A 290 4.63 14.07 13.00
C SER A 290 3.51 13.68 13.99
N TRP A 291 3.75 13.78 15.29
CA TRP A 291 2.81 13.38 16.35
C TRP A 291 1.38 13.89 16.15
N GLN A 292 1.24 15.13 15.65
CA GLN A 292 -0.06 15.75 15.44
C GLN A 292 -0.82 15.11 14.27
N GLN A 293 -0.13 14.83 13.17
CA GLN A 293 -0.74 14.11 12.03
C GLN A 293 -1.19 12.71 12.46
N ARG A 294 -0.36 12.00 13.21
CA ARG A 294 -0.64 10.67 13.76
C ARG A 294 -1.86 10.66 14.70
N MET A 295 -2.00 11.66 15.55
CA MET A 295 -3.16 11.83 16.41
C MET A 295 -4.44 12.05 15.60
N TRP A 296 -4.39 12.91 14.59
CA TRP A 296 -5.53 13.15 13.72
C TRP A 296 -5.91 11.91 12.89
N GLU A 297 -4.94 11.13 12.44
CA GLU A 297 -5.18 9.86 11.76
C GLU A 297 -5.85 8.84 12.68
N ALA A 298 -5.48 8.83 13.94
CA ALA A 298 -6.15 8.02 14.94
C ALA A 298 -7.64 8.40 15.11
N GLU A 299 -7.95 9.68 15.18
CA GLU A 299 -9.30 10.19 15.37
C GLU A 299 -10.18 10.04 14.12
N MET A 300 -9.60 10.26 12.94
CA MET A 300 -10.30 10.43 11.68
C MET A 300 -11.18 9.23 11.31
N PHE A 301 -10.69 8.01 11.48
CA PHE A 301 -11.43 6.80 11.11
C PHE A 301 -12.50 6.38 12.12
N SER A 302 -12.63 7.10 13.25
CA SER A 302 -13.75 7.02 14.16
C SER A 302 -14.76 8.16 13.95
N ASP A 303 -14.45 9.13 13.09
CA ASP A 303 -15.31 10.29 12.85
C ASP A 303 -16.56 9.88 12.05
N PRO A 304 -17.78 10.17 12.55
CA PRO A 304 -19.02 9.88 11.83
C PRO A 304 -19.08 10.47 10.42
N VAL A 305 -18.39 11.59 10.17
CA VAL A 305 -18.31 12.23 8.85
C VAL A 305 -17.64 11.30 7.83
N ILE A 306 -16.54 10.65 8.20
CA ILE A 306 -15.84 9.72 7.33
C ILE A 306 -16.68 8.45 7.10
N LEU A 307 -17.31 7.94 8.13
CA LEU A 307 -18.16 6.75 8.02
C LEU A 307 -19.37 7.00 7.10
N GLN A 308 -19.98 8.18 7.21
CA GLN A 308 -21.06 8.57 6.32
C GLN A 308 -20.55 8.81 4.89
N PHE A 309 -19.39 9.45 4.74
CA PHE A 309 -18.76 9.66 3.45
C PHE A 309 -18.50 8.35 2.69
N PHE A 310 -18.03 7.30 3.35
CA PHE A 310 -17.83 5.99 2.71
C PHE A 310 -19.15 5.42 2.18
N LYS A 311 -20.23 5.50 2.97
CA LYS A 311 -21.56 5.05 2.57
C LYS A 311 -22.09 5.84 1.38
N ASP A 312 -22.04 7.18 1.43
CA ASP A 312 -22.56 8.07 0.40
C ASP A 312 -21.81 7.91 -0.95
N ASN A 313 -20.55 7.51 -0.93
CA ASN A 313 -19.73 7.30 -2.12
C ASN A 313 -19.61 5.82 -2.52
N ASN A 314 -20.38 4.92 -1.88
CA ASN A 314 -20.41 3.49 -2.17
C ASN A 314 -19.00 2.86 -2.15
N ILE A 315 -18.19 3.27 -1.17
CA ILE A 315 -16.85 2.73 -0.93
C ILE A 315 -16.99 1.41 -0.18
N GLU A 316 -16.28 0.39 -0.65
CA GLU A 316 -16.18 -0.90 0.03
C GLU A 316 -14.83 -1.00 0.74
N ILE A 317 -14.86 -1.31 2.03
CA ILE A 317 -13.67 -1.51 2.84
C ILE A 317 -13.37 -3.00 2.93
N THR A 318 -12.10 -3.38 2.76
CA THR A 318 -11.64 -4.77 2.81
C THR A 318 -10.44 -4.92 3.75
N THR A 319 -9.99 -6.17 3.92
CA THR A 319 -8.82 -6.56 4.71
C THR A 319 -7.93 -7.50 3.90
N TRP A 320 -6.66 -7.67 4.29
CA TRP A 320 -5.80 -8.69 3.70
C TRP A 320 -6.34 -10.11 3.89
N ARG A 321 -7.02 -10.38 5.01
CA ARG A 321 -7.70 -11.67 5.24
C ARG A 321 -8.78 -11.92 4.20
N GLU A 322 -9.64 -10.94 3.93
CA GLU A 322 -10.71 -11.08 2.94
C GLU A 322 -10.14 -11.18 1.52
N ILE A 323 -9.12 -10.38 1.19
CA ILE A 323 -8.40 -10.47 -0.09
C ILE A 323 -7.85 -11.89 -0.31
N MET A 324 -7.18 -12.47 0.68
CA MET A 324 -6.64 -13.82 0.56
C MET A 324 -7.72 -14.89 0.48
N LYS A 325 -8.81 -14.75 1.23
CA LYS A 325 -9.96 -15.65 1.14
C LYS A 325 -10.57 -15.65 -0.26
N GLN A 326 -10.85 -14.46 -0.81
CA GLN A 326 -11.38 -14.33 -2.18
C GLN A 326 -10.40 -14.88 -3.21
N PHE A 327 -9.11 -14.64 -3.04
CA PHE A 327 -8.08 -15.19 -3.92
C PHE A 327 -8.06 -16.73 -3.91
N GLU A 328 -8.24 -17.37 -2.77
CA GLU A 328 -8.31 -18.83 -2.65
C GLU A 328 -9.60 -19.39 -3.28
N GLU A 329 -10.70 -18.64 -3.21
CA GLU A 329 -11.99 -19.01 -3.80
C GLU A 329 -12.02 -18.84 -5.34
N THR A 330 -11.12 -18.02 -5.92
CA THR A 330 -11.01 -17.76 -7.36
C THR A 330 -10.01 -18.68 -8.08
N LYS A 331 -9.25 -19.48 -7.35
CA LYS A 331 -8.36 -20.53 -7.91
C LYS A 331 -9.12 -21.78 -8.30
#